data_38ec2a94331ff491940372bbc684c4aa
#
_entry.id   38ec2a94331ff491940372bbc684c4aa
#
_cell.length_a   1.000
_cell.length_b   1.000
_cell.length_c   1.000
_cell.angle_alpha   90.00
_cell.angle_beta   90.00
_cell.angle_gamma   90.00
#
_symmetry.space_group_name_H-M   'P 1'
#
loop_
_entity.id
_entity.type
_entity.pdbx_description
1 polymer ?
#
loop_
_entity_poly.entity_id
_entity_poly.type
_entity_poly.pdbx_seq_one_letter_code
_entity_poly.pdbx_strand_id
1 'polypeptide(L)'
;MNCIIDGIDFYNLEAQKYYSTPNSWSAEKKKENATNKIFSLGWYGARKVDGVFGMIGRNLDGEIFWRPRAKNTKGEFVNKIEWLPQIHDFLKQVDPGTVFLCETYIPFHESAKDTTSVLNCLLPKSLKRQENEEYKLHIYIFDILADGGESYLNMKAIDRFLRVEDYSTIYNNSYVEWAKYYNGKELWDMLQHLLANGYEGMVITREDAPYTPGSRKQTNTLKIKKEVQETIDCVIIGSNSPTKLSGTSMPEEWEWWFNETTNEKILASEYFTQNHESIYKLYVDGGPVVPVTKAWFYGWAGSLKLGLYDKGQEIIYVGDLSGITEEQKENWKQLVGAVVEISCMEITTNQNGGWGFRHPRMIRIRDDKPARECTTDQIK
;
A
#
# COMPACT_ATOMS: atom_id res chain seq x y z
N MET A 1 0.27 -9.27 23.64
CA MET A 1 0.84 -10.53 23.11
C MET A 1 2.31 -10.33 22.83
N ASN A 2 3.15 -11.28 23.16
CA ASN A 2 4.59 -11.26 22.86
C ASN A 2 4.92 -12.50 22.04
N CYS A 3 5.78 -12.34 21.03
CA CYS A 3 6.32 -13.46 20.26
C CYS A 3 7.84 -13.22 20.12
N ILE A 4 8.57 -13.53 21.20
CA ILE A 4 10.01 -13.30 21.29
C ILE A 4 10.74 -14.59 20.90
N ILE A 5 11.52 -14.54 19.81
CA ILE A 5 12.32 -15.64 19.29
C ILE A 5 13.72 -15.10 19.03
N ASP A 6 14.76 -15.73 19.53
CA ASP A 6 16.16 -15.27 19.45
C ASP A 6 16.36 -13.79 19.87
N GLY A 7 15.61 -13.35 20.90
CA GLY A 7 15.64 -11.96 21.38
C GLY A 7 14.90 -10.95 20.50
N ILE A 8 14.25 -11.37 19.43
CA ILE A 8 13.49 -10.52 18.52
C ILE A 8 11.99 -10.66 18.80
N ASP A 9 11.30 -9.55 19.02
CA ASP A 9 9.84 -9.56 19.16
C ASP A 9 9.16 -9.53 17.78
N PHE A 10 8.83 -10.70 17.27
CA PHE A 10 8.17 -10.88 15.97
C PHE A 10 6.77 -10.28 15.93
N TYR A 11 6.04 -10.26 17.05
CA TYR A 11 4.72 -9.64 17.05
C TYR A 11 4.78 -8.13 16.81
N ASN A 12 5.81 -7.46 17.31
CA ASN A 12 6.01 -6.02 17.13
C ASN A 12 6.97 -5.67 15.98
N LEU A 13 7.44 -6.66 15.22
CA LEU A 13 8.34 -6.47 14.10
C LEU A 13 7.67 -5.66 12.96
N GLU A 14 8.31 -4.62 12.48
CA GLU A 14 7.80 -3.88 11.32
C GLU A 14 7.97 -4.69 10.03
N ALA A 15 6.93 -4.73 9.20
CA ALA A 15 6.98 -5.45 7.93
C ALA A 15 7.98 -4.80 6.96
N GLN A 16 8.78 -5.63 6.28
CA GLN A 16 9.63 -5.18 5.17
C GLN A 16 8.80 -4.46 4.11
N LYS A 17 9.36 -3.38 3.55
CA LYS A 17 8.75 -2.64 2.44
C LYS A 17 9.39 -3.08 1.13
N TYR A 18 8.55 -3.54 0.21
CA TYR A 18 9.00 -3.99 -1.10
C TYR A 18 9.22 -2.82 -2.04
N TYR A 19 10.23 -2.94 -2.88
CA TYR A 19 10.51 -1.97 -3.93
C TYR A 19 9.40 -1.99 -4.99
N SER A 20 9.04 -0.82 -5.44
CA SER A 20 8.23 -0.63 -6.65
C SER A 20 9.04 0.23 -7.61
N THR A 21 8.96 -0.07 -8.90
CA THR A 21 9.62 0.77 -9.91
C THR A 21 9.16 2.22 -9.80
N PRO A 22 10.04 3.21 -10.02
CA PRO A 22 9.66 4.61 -9.95
C PRO A 22 8.46 4.93 -10.84
N ASN A 23 7.56 5.75 -10.34
CA ASN A 23 6.38 6.16 -11.10
C ASN A 23 6.73 6.96 -12.37
N SER A 24 7.89 7.65 -12.35
CA SER A 24 8.43 8.40 -13.49
C SER A 24 8.95 7.53 -14.64
N TRP A 25 9.04 6.20 -14.45
CA TRP A 25 9.46 5.32 -15.54
C TRP A 25 8.29 5.03 -16.48
N SER A 26 8.57 5.01 -17.80
CA SER A 26 7.60 4.55 -18.78
C SER A 26 7.25 3.07 -18.58
N ALA A 27 6.12 2.63 -19.15
CA ALA A 27 5.68 1.24 -19.10
C ALA A 27 6.74 0.29 -19.70
N GLU A 28 7.37 0.70 -20.81
CA GLU A 28 8.42 -0.06 -21.48
C GLU A 28 9.63 -0.23 -20.57
N LYS A 29 10.09 0.84 -19.92
CA LYS A 29 11.24 0.79 -19.00
C LYS A 29 10.96 -0.08 -17.78
N LYS A 30 9.73 -0.05 -17.26
CA LYS A 30 9.32 -0.93 -16.14
C LYS A 30 9.29 -2.39 -16.59
N LYS A 31 8.73 -2.66 -17.77
CA LYS A 31 8.68 -3.99 -18.38
C LYS A 31 10.09 -4.53 -18.62
N GLU A 32 10.96 -3.73 -19.22
CA GLU A 32 12.36 -4.08 -19.46
C GLU A 32 13.08 -4.43 -18.15
N ASN A 33 12.95 -3.61 -17.10
CA ASN A 33 13.55 -3.88 -15.78
C ASN A 33 13.03 -5.19 -15.18
N ALA A 34 11.73 -5.45 -15.25
CA ALA A 34 11.12 -6.68 -14.77
C ALA A 34 11.64 -7.90 -15.56
N THR A 35 11.67 -7.80 -16.89
CA THR A 35 12.18 -8.85 -17.79
C THR A 35 13.64 -9.16 -17.49
N ASN A 36 14.49 -8.15 -17.39
CA ASN A 36 15.92 -8.33 -17.11
C ASN A 36 16.15 -9.02 -15.75
N LYS A 37 15.34 -8.71 -14.72
CA LYS A 37 15.43 -9.39 -13.42
C LYS A 37 14.94 -10.83 -13.49
N ILE A 38 13.82 -11.11 -14.15
CA ILE A 38 13.22 -12.43 -14.28
C ILE A 38 14.18 -13.41 -14.99
N PHE A 39 14.84 -12.92 -16.06
CA PHE A 39 15.78 -13.75 -16.83
C PHE A 39 17.21 -13.71 -16.31
N SER A 40 17.52 -12.90 -15.28
CA SER A 40 18.78 -13.01 -14.58
C SER A 40 18.74 -14.16 -13.57
N LEU A 41 19.90 -14.77 -13.31
CA LEU A 41 20.00 -15.84 -12.31
C LEU A 41 19.65 -15.35 -10.91
N GLY A 42 19.03 -16.23 -10.13
CA GLY A 42 18.78 -16.01 -8.71
C GLY A 42 17.55 -15.15 -8.37
N TRP A 43 16.58 -15.02 -9.29
CA TRP A 43 15.29 -14.39 -8.98
C TRP A 43 14.17 -15.42 -8.97
N TYR A 44 13.39 -15.41 -7.89
CA TYR A 44 12.20 -16.25 -7.69
C TYR A 44 10.99 -15.35 -7.48
N GLY A 45 9.83 -15.81 -7.93
CA GLY A 45 8.60 -15.06 -7.78
C GLY A 45 7.39 -15.91 -7.45
N ALA A 46 6.46 -15.28 -6.75
CA ALA A 46 5.16 -15.86 -6.42
C ALA A 46 4.03 -14.88 -6.77
N ARG A 47 2.82 -15.42 -6.92
CA ARG A 47 1.61 -14.64 -7.20
C ARG A 47 1.46 -13.52 -6.17
N LYS A 48 1.12 -12.33 -6.64
CA LYS A 48 0.70 -11.23 -5.78
C LYS A 48 -0.81 -11.23 -5.65
N VAL A 49 -1.29 -11.57 -4.47
CA VAL A 49 -2.71 -11.51 -4.11
C VAL A 49 -3.08 -10.09 -3.72
N ASP A 50 -4.23 -9.60 -4.17
CA ASP A 50 -4.78 -8.29 -3.75
C ASP A 50 -5.67 -8.47 -2.52
N GLY A 51 -5.06 -8.36 -1.36
CA GLY A 51 -5.70 -8.56 -0.06
C GLY A 51 -5.18 -7.60 1.00
N VAL A 52 -5.17 -8.07 2.23
CA VAL A 52 -4.65 -7.37 3.40
C VAL A 52 -3.47 -8.14 3.96
N PHE A 53 -2.29 -7.50 3.93
CA PHE A 53 -1.08 -8.08 4.52
C PHE A 53 -1.29 -8.42 5.99
N GLY A 54 -0.87 -9.63 6.38
CA GLY A 54 -0.83 -10.11 7.74
C GLY A 54 0.49 -10.76 8.12
N MET A 55 0.82 -10.69 9.39
CA MET A 55 1.78 -11.58 10.02
C MET A 55 0.98 -12.53 10.91
N ILE A 56 1.20 -13.82 10.73
CA ILE A 56 0.42 -14.87 11.38
C ILE A 56 1.35 -15.90 11.99
N GLY A 57 0.98 -16.47 13.11
CA GLY A 57 1.81 -17.50 13.72
C GLY A 57 1.31 -17.99 15.06
N ARG A 58 2.17 -18.79 15.68
CA ARG A 58 2.00 -19.32 17.02
C ARG A 58 3.24 -18.94 17.85
N ASN A 59 3.04 -18.25 18.98
CA ASN A 59 4.16 -17.92 19.86
C ASN A 59 4.70 -19.15 20.62
N LEU A 60 5.78 -18.99 21.37
CA LEU A 60 6.38 -20.08 22.13
C LEU A 60 5.46 -20.63 23.24
N ASP A 61 4.54 -19.79 23.75
CA ASP A 61 3.54 -20.18 24.76
C ASP A 61 2.34 -20.94 24.15
N GLY A 62 2.31 -21.08 22.82
CA GLY A 62 1.25 -21.77 22.10
C GLY A 62 0.06 -20.90 21.72
N GLU A 63 0.09 -19.59 21.99
CA GLU A 63 -0.97 -18.66 21.60
C GLU A 63 -0.86 -18.33 20.10
N ILE A 64 -2.00 -18.34 19.40
CA ILE A 64 -2.06 -18.01 17.99
C ILE A 64 -2.37 -16.53 17.77
N PHE A 65 -1.86 -15.96 16.70
CA PHE A 65 -2.11 -14.57 16.35
C PHE A 65 -2.19 -14.34 14.84
N TRP A 66 -2.92 -13.30 14.47
CA TRP A 66 -2.86 -12.63 13.19
C TRP A 66 -2.88 -11.11 13.42
N ARG A 67 -1.96 -10.38 12.82
CA ARG A 67 -1.91 -8.93 12.95
C ARG A 67 -1.63 -8.25 11.62
N PRO A 68 -2.22 -7.04 11.34
CA PRO A 68 -2.00 -6.30 10.12
C PRO A 68 -0.61 -5.65 10.08
N ARG A 69 -0.27 -5.07 8.92
CA ARG A 69 0.94 -4.27 8.72
C ARG A 69 0.95 -2.99 9.54
N ALA A 70 -0.19 -2.30 9.62
CA ALA A 70 -0.31 -1.01 10.26
C ALA A 70 -0.68 -1.13 11.73
N LYS A 71 -0.11 -0.26 12.54
CA LYS A 71 -0.50 -0.03 13.93
C LYS A 71 -1.80 0.77 13.99
N ASN A 72 -2.53 0.64 15.09
CA ASN A 72 -3.70 1.46 15.38
C ASN A 72 -3.29 2.91 15.73
N THR A 73 -4.26 3.78 16.01
CA THR A 73 -4.03 5.18 16.41
C THR A 73 -3.27 5.33 17.73
N LYS A 74 -3.16 4.26 18.53
CA LYS A 74 -2.37 4.22 19.78
C LYS A 74 -0.95 3.71 19.54
N GLY A 75 -0.56 3.42 18.31
CA GLY A 75 0.77 2.90 17.97
C GLY A 75 0.96 1.41 18.24
N GLU A 76 -0.12 0.62 18.36
CA GLU A 76 -0.09 -0.80 18.69
C GLU A 76 -0.58 -1.66 17.52
N PHE A 77 -0.01 -2.86 17.36
CA PHE A 77 -0.60 -3.88 16.49
C PHE A 77 -1.79 -4.54 17.19
N VAL A 78 -2.88 -4.72 16.45
CA VAL A 78 -4.09 -5.36 16.98
C VAL A 78 -4.11 -6.81 16.51
N ASN A 79 -4.18 -7.75 17.45
CA ASN A 79 -4.43 -9.16 17.13
C ASN A 79 -5.88 -9.32 16.65
N LYS A 80 -6.05 -9.79 15.41
CA LYS A 80 -7.37 -10.04 14.80
C LYS A 80 -7.57 -11.52 14.47
N ILE A 81 -6.91 -12.42 15.17
CA ILE A 81 -7.05 -13.86 14.92
C ILE A 81 -8.49 -14.34 15.04
N GLU A 82 -9.28 -13.73 15.94
CA GLU A 82 -10.69 -14.07 16.12
C GLU A 82 -11.58 -13.76 14.90
N TRP A 83 -11.10 -12.90 13.98
CA TRP A 83 -11.76 -12.67 12.69
C TRP A 83 -11.54 -13.80 11.68
N LEU A 84 -10.70 -14.78 12.00
CA LEU A 84 -10.25 -15.87 11.15
C LEU A 84 -10.42 -17.24 11.81
N PRO A 85 -11.61 -17.59 12.37
CA PRO A 85 -11.79 -18.84 13.12
C PRO A 85 -11.49 -20.09 12.29
N GLN A 86 -11.66 -20.04 10.96
CA GLN A 86 -11.45 -21.17 10.04
C GLN A 86 -10.00 -21.63 9.92
N ILE A 87 -9.04 -20.84 10.42
CA ILE A 87 -7.60 -21.20 10.38
C ILE A 87 -7.02 -21.50 11.76
N HIS A 88 -7.82 -21.43 12.85
CA HIS A 88 -7.32 -21.67 14.20
C HIS A 88 -6.72 -23.06 14.36
N ASP A 89 -7.41 -24.09 13.85
CA ASP A 89 -6.96 -25.48 13.99
C ASP A 89 -5.67 -25.72 13.19
N PHE A 90 -5.51 -25.08 12.05
CA PHE A 90 -4.24 -25.11 11.30
C PHE A 90 -3.11 -24.52 12.16
N LEU A 91 -3.29 -23.32 12.71
CA LEU A 91 -2.25 -22.67 13.51
C LEU A 91 -1.90 -23.42 14.81
N LYS A 92 -2.85 -24.12 15.42
CA LYS A 92 -2.60 -24.96 16.60
C LYS A 92 -1.79 -26.21 16.29
N GLN A 93 -1.76 -26.64 15.02
CA GLN A 93 -0.96 -27.79 14.58
C GLN A 93 0.48 -27.40 14.25
N VAL A 94 0.71 -26.14 13.87
CA VAL A 94 2.04 -25.60 13.59
C VAL A 94 2.87 -25.56 14.88
N ASP A 95 4.16 -25.82 14.79
CA ASP A 95 5.06 -25.79 15.94
C ASP A 95 5.07 -24.42 16.64
N PRO A 96 5.09 -24.36 17.98
CA PRO A 96 5.25 -23.12 18.71
C PRO A 96 6.53 -22.38 18.27
N GLY A 97 6.45 -21.05 18.21
CA GLY A 97 7.55 -20.24 17.70
C GLY A 97 7.64 -20.18 16.16
N THR A 98 6.55 -20.49 15.45
CA THR A 98 6.51 -20.36 13.99
C THR A 98 5.72 -19.12 13.59
N VAL A 99 6.31 -18.32 12.68
CA VAL A 99 5.76 -17.05 12.20
C VAL A 99 5.83 -16.97 10.68
N PHE A 100 4.68 -16.78 10.04
CA PHE A 100 4.54 -16.62 8.60
C PHE A 100 4.15 -15.18 8.23
N LEU A 101 4.44 -14.83 6.97
CA LEU A 101 3.84 -13.71 6.27
C LEU A 101 2.73 -14.20 5.35
N CYS A 102 1.62 -13.50 5.38
CA CYS A 102 0.48 -13.85 4.55
C CYS A 102 -0.21 -12.62 3.95
N GLU A 103 -1.00 -12.86 2.92
CA GLU A 103 -2.04 -11.94 2.47
C GLU A 103 -3.39 -12.56 2.83
N THR A 104 -4.24 -11.84 3.56
CA THR A 104 -5.61 -12.25 3.83
C THR A 104 -6.49 -11.72 2.70
N TYR A 105 -7.32 -12.56 2.11
CA TYR A 105 -8.09 -12.21 0.92
C TYR A 105 -9.43 -12.97 0.86
N ILE A 106 -10.28 -12.58 -0.06
CA ILE A 106 -11.53 -13.26 -0.40
C ILE A 106 -11.37 -13.84 -1.81
N PRO A 107 -11.35 -15.18 -2.01
CA PRO A 107 -11.05 -15.78 -3.33
C PRO A 107 -12.00 -15.38 -4.46
N PHE A 108 -13.29 -15.15 -4.16
CA PHE A 108 -14.30 -14.77 -5.14
C PHE A 108 -14.21 -13.29 -5.57
N HIS A 109 -13.56 -12.48 -4.72
CA HIS A 109 -13.39 -11.04 -4.91
C HIS A 109 -11.97 -10.68 -4.52
N GLU A 110 -10.98 -11.02 -5.36
CA GLU A 110 -9.59 -10.64 -5.10
C GLU A 110 -9.42 -9.11 -5.11
N SER A 111 -9.94 -8.48 -4.06
CA SER A 111 -9.93 -7.05 -3.85
C SER A 111 -9.58 -6.74 -2.40
N ALA A 112 -8.52 -5.98 -2.20
CA ALA A 112 -8.15 -5.48 -0.86
C ALA A 112 -9.29 -4.67 -0.21
N LYS A 113 -10.15 -4.02 -1.01
CA LYS A 113 -11.31 -3.26 -0.53
C LYS A 113 -12.33 -4.18 0.13
N ASP A 114 -12.71 -5.27 -0.54
CA ASP A 114 -13.72 -6.19 -0.02
C ASP A 114 -13.19 -6.95 1.20
N THR A 115 -11.96 -7.42 1.13
CA THR A 115 -11.26 -8.02 2.28
C THR A 115 -11.20 -7.07 3.47
N THR A 116 -10.80 -5.80 3.25
CA THR A 116 -10.75 -4.77 4.30
C THR A 116 -12.14 -4.53 4.89
N SER A 117 -13.20 -4.56 4.09
CA SER A 117 -14.56 -4.34 4.55
C SER A 117 -15.07 -5.42 5.51
N VAL A 118 -14.56 -6.65 5.38
CA VAL A 118 -14.86 -7.77 6.28
C VAL A 118 -13.92 -7.75 7.50
N LEU A 119 -12.64 -7.54 7.28
CA LEU A 119 -11.61 -7.63 8.32
C LEU A 119 -11.61 -6.43 9.30
N ASN A 120 -12.05 -5.25 8.85
CA ASN A 120 -12.04 -4.02 9.67
C ASN A 120 -13.40 -3.65 10.28
N CYS A 121 -14.44 -4.44 10.09
CA CYS A 121 -15.67 -4.24 10.84
C CYS A 121 -15.60 -4.92 12.24
N LEU A 122 -16.59 -4.66 13.10
CA LEU A 122 -16.69 -5.29 14.40
C LEU A 122 -16.77 -6.82 14.26
N LEU A 123 -16.16 -7.56 15.18
CA LEU A 123 -16.06 -9.01 15.15
C LEU A 123 -17.40 -9.72 14.88
N PRO A 124 -18.51 -9.44 15.57
CA PRO A 124 -19.78 -10.12 15.30
C PRO A 124 -20.30 -9.87 13.87
N LYS A 125 -20.07 -8.66 13.35
CA LYS A 125 -20.47 -8.30 11.97
C LYS A 125 -19.60 -9.02 10.94
N SER A 126 -18.30 -9.15 11.20
CA SER A 126 -17.37 -9.88 10.36
C SER A 126 -17.75 -11.35 10.26
N LEU A 127 -17.95 -12.01 11.41
CA LEU A 127 -18.32 -13.43 11.46
C LEU A 127 -19.65 -13.69 10.75
N LYS A 128 -20.66 -12.85 10.98
CA LYS A 128 -21.94 -12.95 10.26
C LYS A 128 -21.81 -12.83 8.76
N ARG A 129 -20.93 -11.93 8.25
CA ARG A 129 -20.68 -11.82 6.81
C ARG A 129 -19.99 -13.07 6.25
N GLN A 130 -19.09 -13.67 7.01
CA GLN A 130 -18.36 -14.88 6.65
C GLN A 130 -19.20 -16.17 6.73
N GLU A 131 -20.47 -16.12 7.18
CA GLU A 131 -21.43 -17.22 7.01
C GLU A 131 -21.75 -17.45 5.52
N ASN A 132 -21.65 -16.41 4.68
CA ASN A 132 -21.67 -16.55 3.23
C ASN A 132 -20.24 -16.84 2.74
N GLU A 133 -20.06 -17.97 2.03
CA GLU A 133 -18.75 -18.39 1.49
C GLU A 133 -18.14 -17.36 0.53
N GLU A 134 -18.94 -16.54 -0.15
CA GLU A 134 -18.46 -15.45 -1.00
C GLU A 134 -17.66 -14.37 -0.24
N TYR A 135 -17.84 -14.25 1.07
CA TYR A 135 -17.15 -13.31 1.94
C TYR A 135 -16.19 -13.98 2.94
N LYS A 136 -15.96 -15.29 2.76
CA LYS A 136 -15.06 -16.05 3.62
C LYS A 136 -13.63 -15.58 3.45
N LEU A 137 -12.96 -15.29 4.55
CA LEU A 137 -11.57 -14.88 4.54
C LEU A 137 -10.65 -16.11 4.41
N HIS A 138 -9.74 -16.05 3.45
CA HIS A 138 -8.66 -17.00 3.27
C HIS A 138 -7.32 -16.34 3.55
N ILE A 139 -6.28 -17.12 3.77
CA ILE A 139 -4.91 -16.63 3.84
C ILE A 139 -4.05 -17.28 2.75
N TYR A 140 -3.20 -16.47 2.15
CA TYR A 140 -2.17 -16.87 1.20
C TYR A 140 -0.81 -16.68 1.87
N ILE A 141 -0.14 -17.76 2.26
CA ILE A 141 1.16 -17.73 2.95
C ILE A 141 2.27 -17.65 1.91
N PHE A 142 3.15 -16.65 2.02
CA PHE A 142 4.20 -16.40 1.02
C PHE A 142 5.60 -16.19 1.59
N ASP A 143 5.82 -16.24 2.89
CA ASP A 143 7.15 -16.24 3.51
C ASP A 143 7.06 -16.79 4.93
N ILE A 144 8.20 -17.22 5.48
CA ILE A 144 8.34 -17.66 6.86
C ILE A 144 9.48 -16.88 7.52
N LEU A 145 9.22 -16.33 8.70
CA LEU A 145 10.19 -15.49 9.41
C LEU A 145 10.80 -16.17 10.65
N ALA A 146 10.09 -17.14 11.20
CA ALA A 146 10.58 -17.98 12.28
C ALA A 146 9.94 -19.36 12.18
N ASP A 147 10.65 -20.40 12.64
CA ASP A 147 10.21 -21.78 12.59
C ASP A 147 10.66 -22.54 13.84
N GLY A 148 9.70 -23.11 14.59
CA GLY A 148 9.99 -23.89 15.77
C GLY A 148 10.81 -23.19 16.85
N GLY A 149 10.77 -21.84 16.91
CA GLY A 149 11.54 -21.04 17.86
C GLY A 149 12.90 -20.56 17.33
N GLU A 150 13.23 -20.79 16.07
CA GLU A 150 14.42 -20.30 15.38
C GLU A 150 14.07 -19.14 14.43
N SER A 151 14.88 -18.07 14.44
CA SER A 151 14.70 -16.90 13.58
C SER A 151 15.24 -17.13 12.17
N TYR A 152 14.41 -16.87 11.15
CA TYR A 152 14.76 -17.01 9.73
C TYR A 152 15.05 -15.66 9.05
N LEU A 153 15.14 -14.57 9.79
CA LEU A 153 15.33 -13.22 9.23
C LEU A 153 16.62 -13.11 8.39
N ASN A 154 17.69 -13.74 8.84
CA ASN A 154 18.98 -13.72 8.16
C ASN A 154 19.17 -14.84 7.12
N MET A 155 18.20 -15.76 7.01
CA MET A 155 18.26 -16.81 6.01
C MET A 155 18.03 -16.24 4.61
N LYS A 156 18.58 -16.90 3.60
CA LYS A 156 18.32 -16.58 2.20
C LYS A 156 16.84 -16.75 1.88
N ALA A 157 16.32 -15.93 0.97
CA ALA A 157 14.92 -16.04 0.55
C ALA A 157 14.59 -17.43 0.02
N ILE A 158 15.51 -18.05 -0.75
CA ILE A 158 15.26 -19.40 -1.29
C ILE A 158 15.06 -20.44 -0.18
N ASP A 159 15.84 -20.38 0.90
CA ASP A 159 15.71 -21.34 2.01
C ASP A 159 14.36 -21.16 2.73
N ARG A 160 13.91 -19.91 2.91
CA ARG A 160 12.58 -19.61 3.45
C ARG A 160 11.44 -20.08 2.53
N PHE A 161 11.61 -19.93 1.22
CA PHE A 161 10.62 -20.35 0.22
C PHE A 161 10.46 -21.87 0.17
N LEU A 162 11.58 -22.59 0.19
CA LEU A 162 11.57 -24.07 0.29
C LEU A 162 10.86 -24.50 1.58
N ARG A 163 11.09 -23.81 2.68
CA ARG A 163 10.42 -24.13 3.93
C ARG A 163 8.90 -23.89 3.85
N VAL A 164 8.43 -22.84 3.17
CA VAL A 164 7.00 -22.62 2.89
C VAL A 164 6.43 -23.77 2.04
N GLU A 165 7.18 -24.26 1.05
CA GLU A 165 6.78 -25.41 0.23
C GLU A 165 6.69 -26.69 1.06
N ASP A 166 7.63 -26.94 1.97
CA ASP A 166 7.57 -28.09 2.91
C ASP A 166 6.28 -28.03 3.74
N TYR A 167 5.94 -26.89 4.29
CA TYR A 167 4.70 -26.68 5.06
C TYR A 167 3.46 -26.99 4.21
N SER A 168 3.47 -26.63 2.93
CA SER A 168 2.36 -26.89 2.00
C SER A 168 2.10 -28.40 1.77
N THR A 169 3.11 -29.23 1.95
CA THR A 169 2.99 -30.69 1.83
C THR A 169 2.48 -31.34 3.12
N ILE A 170 2.71 -30.72 4.26
CA ILE A 170 2.37 -31.26 5.59
C ILE A 170 0.97 -30.83 6.02
N TYR A 171 0.61 -29.56 5.77
CA TYR A 171 -0.62 -28.96 6.27
C TYR A 171 -1.60 -28.70 5.13
N ASN A 172 -2.78 -29.28 5.26
CA ASN A 172 -3.89 -29.06 4.33
C ASN A 172 -5.06 -28.40 5.07
N ASN A 173 -5.41 -27.18 4.66
CA ASN A 173 -6.58 -26.46 5.16
C ASN A 173 -7.20 -25.71 3.97
N SER A 174 -8.50 -25.86 3.74
CA SER A 174 -9.20 -25.25 2.60
C SER A 174 -9.20 -23.73 2.58
N TYR A 175 -8.88 -23.08 3.70
CA TYR A 175 -8.79 -21.62 3.84
C TYR A 175 -7.35 -21.12 3.86
N VAL A 176 -6.36 -22.01 3.65
CA VAL A 176 -4.94 -21.69 3.60
C VAL A 176 -4.38 -22.08 2.24
N GLU A 177 -3.97 -21.09 1.49
CA GLU A 177 -3.24 -21.25 0.24
C GLU A 177 -1.75 -20.96 0.48
N TRP A 178 -0.89 -21.76 -0.16
CA TRP A 178 0.56 -21.64 -0.05
C TRP A 178 1.15 -21.09 -1.35
N ALA A 179 2.10 -20.20 -1.23
CA ALA A 179 2.80 -19.66 -2.39
C ALA A 179 3.55 -20.77 -3.12
N LYS A 180 3.45 -20.72 -4.44
CA LYS A 180 4.32 -21.48 -5.36
C LYS A 180 5.32 -20.52 -5.96
N TYR A 181 6.58 -20.91 -5.98
CA TYR A 181 7.67 -20.07 -6.44
C TYR A 181 8.17 -20.56 -7.80
N TYR A 182 8.40 -19.62 -8.69
CA TYR A 182 8.83 -19.82 -10.06
C TYR A 182 10.11 -19.04 -10.32
N ASN A 183 10.93 -19.49 -11.27
CA ASN A 183 12.11 -18.76 -11.72
C ASN A 183 12.23 -18.77 -13.25
N GLY A 184 13.10 -17.92 -13.79
CA GLY A 184 13.43 -17.89 -15.21
C GLY A 184 12.21 -17.87 -16.13
N LYS A 185 12.17 -18.82 -17.07
CA LYS A 185 11.08 -18.93 -18.05
C LYS A 185 9.72 -19.24 -17.41
N GLU A 186 9.68 -20.12 -16.43
CA GLU A 186 8.43 -20.48 -15.73
C GLU A 186 7.85 -19.27 -14.99
N LEU A 187 8.69 -18.47 -14.37
CA LEU A 187 8.29 -17.21 -13.73
C LEU A 187 7.68 -16.23 -14.74
N TRP A 188 8.30 -16.11 -15.92
CA TRP A 188 7.78 -15.26 -16.98
C TRP A 188 6.43 -15.74 -17.50
N ASP A 189 6.32 -17.03 -17.83
CA ASP A 189 5.11 -17.63 -18.37
C ASP A 189 3.95 -17.50 -17.35
N MET A 190 4.23 -17.73 -16.06
CA MET A 190 3.26 -17.55 -14.99
C MET A 190 2.84 -16.08 -14.84
N LEU A 191 3.78 -15.13 -14.91
CA LEU A 191 3.45 -13.71 -14.88
C LEU A 191 2.49 -13.32 -16.03
N GLN A 192 2.79 -13.78 -17.26
CA GLN A 192 1.91 -13.50 -18.41
C GLN A 192 0.52 -14.12 -18.21
N HIS A 193 0.47 -15.36 -17.70
CA HIS A 193 -0.80 -16.04 -17.39
C HIS A 193 -1.62 -15.24 -16.36
N LEU A 194 -1.02 -14.82 -15.26
CA LEU A 194 -1.69 -14.05 -14.21
C LEU A 194 -2.23 -12.71 -14.74
N LEU A 195 -1.41 -11.98 -15.50
CA LEU A 195 -1.82 -10.69 -16.07
C LEU A 195 -2.95 -10.83 -17.09
N ALA A 196 -2.92 -11.90 -17.90
CA ALA A 196 -3.97 -12.17 -18.89
C ALA A 196 -5.31 -12.54 -18.25
N ASN A 197 -5.28 -13.16 -17.05
CA ASN A 197 -6.48 -13.56 -16.29
C ASN A 197 -6.92 -12.52 -15.24
N GLY A 198 -6.37 -11.32 -15.28
CA GLY A 198 -6.85 -10.21 -14.44
C GLY A 198 -6.29 -10.18 -13.03
N TYR A 199 -5.36 -11.05 -12.65
CA TYR A 199 -4.69 -11.03 -11.37
C TYR A 199 -3.75 -9.82 -11.22
N GLU A 200 -3.43 -9.43 -9.98
CA GLU A 200 -2.63 -8.23 -9.69
C GLU A 200 -1.21 -8.30 -10.27
N GLY A 201 -0.61 -9.48 -10.32
CA GLY A 201 0.75 -9.71 -10.81
C GLY A 201 1.57 -10.63 -9.93
N MET A 202 2.87 -10.33 -9.79
CA MET A 202 3.81 -11.12 -9.00
C MET A 202 4.71 -10.25 -8.10
N VAL A 203 5.23 -10.87 -7.05
CA VAL A 203 6.36 -10.36 -6.26
C VAL A 203 7.55 -11.24 -6.56
N ILE A 204 8.65 -10.64 -7.03
CA ILE A 204 9.91 -11.35 -7.27
C ILE A 204 10.96 -10.96 -6.24
N THR A 205 11.73 -11.92 -5.78
CA THR A 205 12.76 -11.73 -4.73
C THR A 205 14.04 -12.45 -5.15
N ARG A 206 15.17 -11.82 -4.86
CA ARG A 206 16.48 -12.43 -5.09
C ARG A 206 16.73 -13.56 -4.09
N GLU A 207 17.24 -14.70 -4.55
CA GLU A 207 17.38 -15.93 -3.78
C GLU A 207 18.20 -15.77 -2.49
N ASP A 208 19.24 -14.91 -2.52
CA ASP A 208 20.15 -14.66 -1.40
C ASP A 208 19.67 -13.55 -0.44
N ALA A 209 18.49 -12.96 -0.70
CA ALA A 209 18.00 -11.84 0.08
C ALA A 209 17.57 -12.25 1.50
N PRO A 210 18.12 -11.64 2.56
CA PRO A 210 17.54 -11.75 3.89
C PRO A 210 16.22 -10.98 3.99
N TYR A 211 15.43 -11.25 5.03
CA TYR A 211 14.29 -10.41 5.37
C TYR A 211 14.73 -9.24 6.24
N THR A 212 14.53 -8.01 5.78
CA THR A 212 14.95 -6.80 6.49
C THR A 212 13.75 -6.01 6.98
N PRO A 213 13.38 -6.11 8.26
CA PRO A 213 12.24 -5.40 8.83
C PRO A 213 12.34 -3.89 8.66
N GLY A 214 11.20 -3.24 8.41
CA GLY A 214 11.09 -1.76 8.38
C GLY A 214 11.78 -1.06 7.21
N SER A 215 12.67 -1.70 6.47
CA SER A 215 13.45 -1.08 5.40
C SER A 215 12.60 -0.63 4.21
N ARG A 216 12.86 0.61 3.72
CA ARG A 216 12.18 1.19 2.55
C ARG A 216 12.88 0.93 1.22
N LYS A 217 14.15 0.54 1.22
CA LYS A 217 14.99 0.50 0.01
C LYS A 217 15.45 -0.91 -0.34
N GLN A 218 14.57 -1.90 -0.27
CA GLN A 218 14.91 -3.25 -0.67
C GLN A 218 14.86 -3.37 -2.20
N THR A 219 16.03 -3.30 -2.84
CA THR A 219 16.17 -3.56 -4.28
C THR A 219 16.11 -5.05 -4.62
N ASN A 220 16.16 -5.91 -3.59
CA ASN A 220 16.16 -7.37 -3.71
C ASN A 220 14.76 -7.98 -3.83
N THR A 221 13.70 -7.18 -3.66
CA THR A 221 12.31 -7.62 -3.82
C THR A 221 11.54 -6.59 -4.61
N LEU A 222 10.95 -6.99 -5.74
CA LEU A 222 10.25 -6.13 -6.67
C LEU A 222 8.81 -6.61 -6.88
N LYS A 223 7.86 -5.68 -6.80
CA LYS A 223 6.48 -5.91 -7.21
C LYS A 223 6.33 -5.65 -8.70
N ILE A 224 5.89 -6.65 -9.43
CA ILE A 224 5.50 -6.56 -10.83
C ILE A 224 3.98 -6.63 -10.86
N LYS A 225 3.36 -5.54 -11.21
CA LYS A 225 1.90 -5.43 -11.30
C LYS A 225 1.48 -5.29 -12.75
N LYS A 226 0.25 -5.71 -13.06
CA LYS A 226 -0.43 -5.24 -14.25
C LYS A 226 -0.43 -3.72 -14.17
N GLU A 227 0.17 -3.06 -15.15
CA GLU A 227 -0.16 -1.66 -15.39
C GLU A 227 -1.55 -1.67 -16.00
N VAL A 228 -2.57 -1.69 -15.17
CA VAL A 228 -3.93 -1.38 -15.57
C VAL A 228 -3.92 0.12 -15.81
N GLN A 229 -3.62 0.49 -17.03
CA GLN A 229 -3.87 1.82 -17.53
C GLN A 229 -5.27 1.80 -18.18
N GLU A 230 -6.30 1.79 -17.36
CA GLU A 230 -7.53 2.43 -17.79
C GLU A 230 -7.21 3.92 -17.77
N THR A 231 -7.04 4.49 -18.95
CA THR A 231 -6.90 5.92 -19.08
C THR A 231 -8.30 6.50 -19.22
N ILE A 232 -8.57 7.53 -18.48
CA ILE A 232 -9.80 8.28 -18.57
C ILE A 232 -9.47 9.77 -18.66
N ASP A 233 -10.16 10.47 -19.53
CA ASP A 233 -10.02 11.91 -19.66
C ASP A 233 -11.04 12.60 -18.75
N CYS A 234 -10.53 13.38 -17.79
CA CYS A 234 -11.32 14.11 -16.81
C CYS A 234 -11.13 15.62 -16.95
N VAL A 235 -12.09 16.38 -16.48
CA VAL A 235 -11.98 17.83 -16.37
C VAL A 235 -11.53 18.19 -14.96
N ILE A 236 -10.57 19.10 -14.81
CA ILE A 236 -10.21 19.67 -13.50
C ILE A 236 -11.29 20.67 -13.12
N ILE A 237 -12.02 20.39 -12.02
CA ILE A 237 -13.18 21.22 -11.58
C ILE A 237 -12.85 22.05 -10.34
N GLY A 238 -11.65 21.93 -9.77
CA GLY A 238 -11.22 22.66 -8.61
C GLY A 238 -10.09 21.98 -7.87
N SER A 239 -9.92 22.33 -6.60
CA SER A 239 -8.88 21.74 -5.74
C SER A 239 -9.41 21.49 -4.33
N ASN A 240 -8.66 20.69 -3.57
CA ASN A 240 -8.81 20.56 -2.13
C ASN A 240 -7.69 21.32 -1.43
N SER A 241 -7.98 21.81 -0.23
CA SER A 241 -6.97 22.39 0.64
C SER A 241 -5.91 21.37 1.03
N PRO A 242 -4.65 21.75 1.14
CA PRO A 242 -3.60 20.86 1.60
C PRO A 242 -3.71 20.60 3.11
N THR A 243 -3.12 19.51 3.57
CA THR A 243 -2.96 19.23 4.99
C THR A 243 -2.10 20.31 5.63
N LYS A 244 -2.53 20.86 6.78
CA LYS A 244 -1.80 21.92 7.50
C LYS A 244 -0.51 21.38 8.11
N LEU A 245 -0.62 20.39 9.00
CA LEU A 245 0.53 19.87 9.74
C LEU A 245 1.44 19.02 8.86
N SER A 246 2.74 19.21 9.00
CA SER A 246 3.74 18.37 8.35
C SER A 246 3.97 17.10 9.17
N GLY A 247 4.01 15.94 8.49
CA GLY A 247 4.43 14.66 9.07
C GLY A 247 5.93 14.40 8.91
N THR A 248 6.76 15.46 8.84
CA THR A 248 8.21 15.29 8.67
C THR A 248 8.82 14.50 9.82
N SER A 249 9.75 13.60 9.50
CA SER A 249 10.57 12.86 10.47
C SER A 249 11.83 13.62 10.90
N MET A 250 12.11 14.77 10.26
CA MET A 250 13.28 15.62 10.49
C MET A 250 12.82 17.08 10.67
N PRO A 251 12.09 17.40 11.76
CA PRO A 251 11.55 18.73 11.96
C PRO A 251 12.64 19.80 12.20
N GLU A 252 13.85 19.41 12.63
CA GLU A 252 15.01 20.29 12.78
C GLU A 252 15.50 20.91 11.46
N GLU A 253 15.27 20.25 10.35
CA GLU A 253 15.65 20.72 9.01
C GLU A 253 14.45 21.32 8.24
N TRP A 254 13.30 21.42 8.90
CA TRP A 254 12.07 21.84 8.23
C TRP A 254 11.98 23.35 8.06
N GLU A 255 11.65 23.83 6.87
CA GLU A 255 11.68 25.25 6.54
C GLU A 255 10.36 25.98 6.89
N TRP A 256 9.20 25.30 6.81
CA TRP A 256 7.89 25.96 6.90
C TRP A 256 7.23 25.75 8.25
N TRP A 257 7.04 26.85 8.98
CA TRP A 257 6.48 26.86 10.34
C TRP A 257 5.28 27.79 10.46
N PHE A 258 4.47 27.56 11.46
CA PHE A 258 3.31 28.36 11.77
C PHE A 258 3.24 28.60 13.28
N ASN A 259 3.08 29.87 13.68
CA ASN A 259 2.85 30.25 15.07
C ASN A 259 1.34 30.25 15.34
N GLU A 260 0.86 29.36 16.20
CA GLU A 260 -0.56 29.18 16.50
C GLU A 260 -1.15 30.31 17.37
N THR A 261 -0.29 31.08 18.06
CA THR A 261 -0.73 32.24 18.89
C THR A 261 -0.85 33.50 18.04
N THR A 262 0.17 33.79 17.21
CA THR A 262 0.17 35.02 16.39
C THR A 262 -0.48 34.84 15.03
N ASN A 263 -0.75 33.60 14.61
CA ASN A 263 -1.21 33.25 13.28
C ASN A 263 -0.21 33.61 12.15
N GLU A 264 1.06 33.66 12.46
CA GLU A 264 2.11 34.01 11.50
C GLU A 264 2.72 32.78 10.87
N LYS A 265 3.01 32.88 9.57
CA LYS A 265 3.78 31.91 8.81
C LYS A 265 5.26 32.32 8.87
N ILE A 266 6.12 31.39 9.25
CA ILE A 266 7.53 31.63 9.54
C ILE A 266 8.39 30.70 8.71
N LEU A 267 9.38 31.25 8.00
CA LEU A 267 10.46 30.48 7.39
C LEU A 267 11.59 30.26 8.40
N ALA A 268 12.08 29.05 8.55
CA ALA A 268 13.14 28.74 9.51
C ALA A 268 14.42 29.56 9.23
N SER A 269 14.76 29.74 7.97
CA SER A 269 15.91 30.55 7.52
C SER A 269 15.77 32.02 7.88
N GLU A 270 14.59 32.61 7.74
CA GLU A 270 14.33 34.01 8.13
C GLU A 270 14.34 34.19 9.65
N TYR A 271 13.72 33.24 10.38
CA TYR A 271 13.71 33.26 11.84
C TYR A 271 15.13 33.19 12.41
N PHE A 272 15.98 32.30 11.87
CA PHE A 272 17.37 32.18 12.28
C PHE A 272 18.17 33.47 12.01
N THR A 273 17.94 34.10 10.88
CA THR A 273 18.62 35.35 10.52
C THR A 273 18.27 36.48 11.50
N GLN A 274 17.01 36.52 11.97
CA GLN A 274 16.54 37.57 12.87
C GLN A 274 16.88 37.33 14.34
N ASN A 275 16.84 36.04 14.77
CA ASN A 275 16.92 35.71 16.19
C ASN A 275 18.23 35.00 16.56
N HIS A 276 19.06 34.62 15.59
CA HIS A 276 20.27 33.80 15.77
C HIS A 276 20.02 32.47 16.51
N GLU A 277 18.80 31.96 16.43
CA GLU A 277 18.34 30.75 17.09
C GLU A 277 17.44 29.97 16.16
N SER A 278 17.46 28.62 16.28
CA SER A 278 16.61 27.74 15.47
C SER A 278 15.17 27.76 15.95
N ILE A 279 14.21 27.92 15.03
CA ILE A 279 12.78 27.79 15.34
C ILE A 279 12.41 26.39 15.86
N TYR A 280 13.17 25.36 15.47
CA TYR A 280 13.02 24.00 15.99
C TYR A 280 13.24 23.94 17.51
N LYS A 281 14.19 24.71 18.05
CA LYS A 281 14.41 24.78 19.50
C LYS A 281 13.18 25.35 20.20
N LEU A 282 12.57 26.40 19.66
CA LEU A 282 11.32 26.95 20.18
C LEU A 282 10.20 25.89 20.20
N TYR A 283 10.11 25.07 19.15
CA TYR A 283 9.15 23.96 19.07
C TYR A 283 9.40 22.89 20.14
N VAL A 284 10.64 22.45 20.32
CA VAL A 284 11.01 21.41 21.32
C VAL A 284 10.77 21.92 22.75
N ASP A 285 11.03 23.19 23.00
CA ASP A 285 10.80 23.85 24.30
C ASP A 285 9.29 24.08 24.60
N GLY A 286 8.39 23.60 23.74
CA GLY A 286 6.94 23.72 23.92
C GLY A 286 6.36 25.07 23.53
N GLY A 287 7.07 25.83 22.71
CA GLY A 287 6.57 27.07 22.12
C GLY A 287 5.42 26.86 21.14
N PRO A 288 4.65 27.93 20.83
CA PRO A 288 3.42 27.84 20.04
C PRO A 288 3.67 27.72 18.52
N VAL A 289 4.72 27.05 18.10
CA VAL A 289 5.07 26.88 16.68
C VAL A 289 4.92 25.41 16.28
N VAL A 290 4.38 25.17 15.09
CA VAL A 290 4.19 23.83 14.53
C VAL A 290 4.74 23.75 13.11
N PRO A 291 5.36 22.61 12.72
CA PRO A 291 5.78 22.41 11.34
C PRO A 291 4.55 22.23 10.44
N VAL A 292 4.49 22.98 9.35
CA VAL A 292 3.38 22.91 8.38
C VAL A 292 3.86 22.45 7.02
N THR A 293 2.94 21.97 6.20
CA THR A 293 3.31 21.56 4.84
C THR A 293 3.62 22.79 3.97
N LYS A 294 4.57 22.68 3.06
CA LYS A 294 4.91 23.72 2.09
C LYS A 294 3.67 24.22 1.33
N ALA A 295 2.83 23.28 0.88
CA ALA A 295 1.62 23.62 0.15
C ALA A 295 0.64 24.46 1.00
N TRP A 296 0.47 24.15 2.26
CA TRP A 296 -0.36 24.94 3.16
C TRP A 296 0.26 26.31 3.43
N PHE A 297 1.58 26.35 3.61
CA PHE A 297 2.31 27.59 3.87
C PHE A 297 2.10 28.62 2.74
N TYR A 298 2.20 28.20 1.49
CA TYR A 298 2.02 29.08 0.34
C TYR A 298 0.57 29.19 -0.16
N GLY A 299 -0.37 28.43 0.40
CA GLY A 299 -1.77 28.44 -0.05
C GLY A 299 -1.99 27.72 -1.37
N TRP A 300 -1.14 26.75 -1.69
CA TRP A 300 -1.24 25.92 -2.88
C TRP A 300 -2.34 24.86 -2.75
N ALA A 301 -2.65 24.15 -3.82
CA ALA A 301 -3.56 23.02 -3.75
C ALA A 301 -2.94 21.80 -3.03
N GLY A 302 -3.75 21.04 -2.30
CA GLY A 302 -3.38 19.71 -1.79
C GLY A 302 -3.57 18.62 -2.86
N SER A 303 -4.70 18.67 -3.55
CA SER A 303 -5.05 17.81 -4.69
C SER A 303 -5.97 18.57 -5.64
N LEU A 304 -6.11 18.05 -6.89
CA LEU A 304 -7.08 18.58 -7.85
C LEU A 304 -8.35 17.72 -7.82
N LYS A 305 -9.50 18.36 -7.95
CA LYS A 305 -10.80 17.69 -8.10
C LYS A 305 -11.07 17.39 -9.56
N LEU A 306 -11.44 16.15 -9.84
CA LEU A 306 -11.77 15.67 -11.17
C LEU A 306 -13.27 15.56 -11.37
N GLY A 307 -13.72 15.91 -12.55
CA GLY A 307 -15.12 15.82 -12.96
C GLY A 307 -15.30 15.19 -14.33
N LEU A 308 -16.49 14.63 -14.55
CA LEU A 308 -16.98 14.14 -15.84
C LEU A 308 -18.35 14.74 -16.10
N TYR A 309 -18.68 14.93 -17.39
CA TYR A 309 -20.02 15.28 -17.77
C TYR A 309 -20.93 14.06 -17.76
N ASP A 310 -22.09 14.18 -17.13
CA ASP A 310 -23.13 13.18 -17.19
C ASP A 310 -23.96 13.27 -18.48
N LYS A 311 -24.99 12.41 -18.61
CA LYS A 311 -25.92 12.43 -19.76
C LYS A 311 -26.75 13.70 -19.84
N GLY A 312 -26.92 14.43 -18.76
CA GLY A 312 -27.57 15.73 -18.66
C GLY A 312 -26.66 16.91 -18.99
N GLN A 313 -25.38 16.66 -19.30
CA GLN A 313 -24.32 17.64 -19.51
C GLN A 313 -23.96 18.45 -18.24
N GLU A 314 -24.30 17.96 -17.07
CA GLU A 314 -23.81 18.49 -15.80
C GLU A 314 -22.47 17.84 -15.45
N ILE A 315 -21.57 18.63 -14.83
CA ILE A 315 -20.27 18.10 -14.35
C ILE A 315 -20.50 17.47 -12.98
N ILE A 316 -20.22 16.18 -12.88
CA ILE A 316 -20.21 15.45 -11.62
C ILE A 316 -18.78 15.22 -11.14
N TYR A 317 -18.56 15.34 -9.82
CA TYR A 317 -17.31 15.01 -9.19
C TYR A 317 -17.07 13.49 -9.21
N VAL A 318 -15.84 13.08 -9.61
CA VAL A 318 -15.47 11.66 -9.76
C VAL A 318 -14.24 11.25 -8.98
N GLY A 319 -13.56 12.18 -8.34
CA GLY A 319 -12.41 11.85 -7.49
C GLY A 319 -11.36 12.95 -7.39
N ASP A 320 -10.32 12.67 -6.60
CA ASP A 320 -9.22 13.58 -6.32
C ASP A 320 -7.90 13.07 -6.91
N LEU A 321 -7.16 13.96 -7.53
CA LEU A 321 -5.83 13.73 -8.07
C LEU A 321 -4.78 14.36 -7.15
N SER A 322 -4.09 13.54 -6.34
CA SER A 322 -3.12 14.01 -5.34
C SER A 322 -1.66 13.98 -5.80
N GLY A 323 -1.30 13.14 -6.76
CA GLY A 323 0.07 12.95 -7.26
C GLY A 323 0.51 14.00 -8.28
N ILE A 324 0.27 15.30 -8.00
CA ILE A 324 0.61 16.44 -8.87
C ILE A 324 1.91 17.12 -8.43
N THR A 325 2.61 17.77 -9.35
CA THR A 325 3.86 18.50 -9.09
C THR A 325 3.64 19.74 -8.24
N GLU A 326 4.71 20.29 -7.65
CA GLU A 326 4.62 21.55 -6.89
C GLU A 326 4.15 22.71 -7.79
N GLU A 327 4.64 22.80 -9.00
CA GLU A 327 4.22 23.79 -10.00
C GLU A 327 2.71 23.69 -10.29
N GLN A 328 2.18 22.48 -10.42
CA GLN A 328 0.74 22.25 -10.61
C GLN A 328 -0.07 22.61 -9.37
N LYS A 329 0.47 22.37 -8.18
CA LYS A 329 -0.17 22.79 -6.92
C LYS A 329 -0.23 24.30 -6.78
N GLU A 330 0.84 24.98 -7.13
CA GLU A 330 0.94 26.44 -7.08
C GLU A 330 -0.02 27.09 -8.09
N ASN A 331 0.02 26.61 -9.34
CA ASN A 331 -0.75 27.17 -10.46
C ASN A 331 -2.12 26.52 -10.67
N TRP A 332 -2.66 25.82 -9.67
CA TRP A 332 -3.87 25.03 -9.80
C TRP A 332 -5.08 25.78 -10.37
N LYS A 333 -5.20 27.09 -10.09
CA LYS A 333 -6.32 27.93 -10.57
C LYS A 333 -6.33 28.01 -12.10
N GLN A 334 -5.17 28.00 -12.73
CA GLN A 334 -5.02 28.02 -14.18
C GLN A 334 -5.38 26.68 -14.82
N LEU A 335 -5.34 25.60 -14.04
CA LEU A 335 -5.68 24.25 -14.50
C LEU A 335 -7.19 23.97 -14.43
N VAL A 336 -7.99 24.80 -13.75
CA VAL A 336 -9.44 24.60 -13.69
C VAL A 336 -10.05 24.77 -15.07
N GLY A 337 -10.83 23.76 -15.50
CA GLY A 337 -11.40 23.65 -16.84
C GLY A 337 -10.52 22.91 -17.85
N ALA A 338 -9.25 22.65 -17.52
CA ALA A 338 -8.38 21.86 -18.39
C ALA A 338 -8.80 20.38 -18.36
N VAL A 339 -8.62 19.71 -19.50
CA VAL A 339 -8.78 18.27 -19.63
C VAL A 339 -7.47 17.58 -19.29
N VAL A 340 -7.53 16.56 -18.46
CA VAL A 340 -6.39 15.74 -18.09
C VAL A 340 -6.65 14.28 -18.37
N GLU A 341 -5.71 13.62 -19.00
CA GLU A 341 -5.67 12.18 -19.10
C GLU A 341 -5.07 11.64 -17.81
N ILE A 342 -5.84 10.81 -17.11
CA ILE A 342 -5.40 10.13 -15.90
C ILE A 342 -5.32 8.63 -16.14
N SER A 343 -4.40 7.96 -15.46
CA SER A 343 -4.45 6.51 -15.25
C SER A 343 -4.91 6.22 -13.84
N CYS A 344 -5.74 5.20 -13.65
CA CYS A 344 -6.10 4.72 -12.33
C CYS A 344 -5.98 3.20 -12.27
N MET A 345 -5.83 2.66 -11.06
CA MET A 345 -5.76 1.21 -10.87
C MET A 345 -7.15 0.56 -10.99
N GLU A 346 -8.19 1.29 -10.61
CA GLU A 346 -9.56 0.79 -10.57
C GLU A 346 -10.52 1.99 -10.52
N ILE A 347 -11.61 1.89 -11.23
CA ILE A 347 -12.74 2.79 -11.10
C ILE A 347 -13.74 2.13 -10.15
N THR A 348 -14.06 2.80 -9.05
CA THR A 348 -14.92 2.27 -8.00
C THR A 348 -16.22 3.08 -7.93
N THR A 349 -17.31 2.43 -7.52
CA THR A 349 -18.53 3.12 -7.12
C THR A 349 -18.60 3.22 -5.60
N ASN A 350 -18.97 4.38 -5.08
CA ASN A 350 -19.20 4.56 -3.66
C ASN A 350 -20.64 4.12 -3.27
N GLN A 351 -20.92 4.07 -1.96
CA GLN A 351 -22.25 3.63 -1.45
C GLN A 351 -23.42 4.51 -1.90
N ASN A 352 -23.15 5.73 -2.37
CA ASN A 352 -24.15 6.69 -2.85
C ASN A 352 -24.26 6.69 -4.38
N GLY A 353 -23.68 5.70 -5.07
CA GLY A 353 -23.72 5.60 -6.53
C GLY A 353 -22.76 6.55 -7.25
N GLY A 354 -21.92 7.31 -6.54
CA GLY A 354 -20.89 8.16 -7.12
C GLY A 354 -19.64 7.36 -7.50
N TRP A 355 -18.84 7.91 -8.40
CA TRP A 355 -17.59 7.31 -8.89
C TRP A 355 -16.40 7.66 -8.00
N GLY A 356 -15.37 6.83 -8.03
CA GLY A 356 -14.09 7.10 -7.41
C GLY A 356 -12.95 6.42 -8.18
N PHE A 357 -11.77 7.03 -8.17
CA PHE A 357 -10.58 6.47 -8.80
C PHE A 357 -9.58 5.99 -7.74
N ARG A 358 -9.18 4.74 -7.83
CA ARG A 358 -8.14 4.20 -6.95
C ARG A 358 -6.76 4.57 -7.49
N HIS A 359 -5.99 5.34 -6.73
CA HIS A 359 -4.65 5.82 -7.08
C HIS A 359 -4.56 6.51 -8.45
N PRO A 360 -5.40 7.54 -8.70
CA PRO A 360 -5.33 8.26 -9.96
C PRO A 360 -3.99 9.00 -10.11
N ARG A 361 -3.48 9.02 -11.35
CA ARG A 361 -2.25 9.73 -11.72
C ARG A 361 -2.47 10.51 -12.99
N MET A 362 -1.99 11.72 -13.04
CA MET A 362 -1.97 12.51 -14.26
C MET A 362 -0.93 11.91 -15.23
N ILE A 363 -1.36 11.60 -16.45
CA ILE A 363 -0.47 11.25 -17.56
C ILE A 363 -0.05 12.51 -18.26
N ARG A 364 -1.03 13.33 -18.68
CA ARG A 364 -0.80 14.60 -19.39
C ARG A 364 -2.03 15.49 -19.35
N ILE A 365 -1.83 16.76 -19.67
CA ILE A 365 -2.91 17.69 -20.02
C ILE A 365 -3.29 17.47 -21.49
N ARG A 366 -4.57 17.51 -21.81
CA ARG A 366 -5.15 17.25 -23.12
C ARG A 366 -5.66 18.55 -23.72
N ASP A 367 -4.74 19.35 -24.29
CA ASP A 367 -5.10 20.59 -25.00
C ASP A 367 -5.86 20.34 -26.32
N ASP A 368 -5.81 19.09 -26.78
CA ASP A 368 -6.44 18.62 -28.02
C ASP A 368 -7.90 18.16 -27.84
N LYS A 369 -8.40 18.08 -26.59
CA LYS A 369 -9.72 17.53 -26.29
C LYS A 369 -10.64 18.54 -25.59
N PRO A 370 -11.86 18.79 -26.12
CA PRO A 370 -12.84 19.64 -25.45
C PRO A 370 -13.34 19.01 -24.13
N ALA A 371 -13.51 19.82 -23.10
CA ALA A 371 -13.96 19.35 -21.77
C ALA A 371 -15.29 18.59 -21.83
N ARG A 372 -16.21 18.99 -22.71
CA ARG A 372 -17.53 18.33 -22.87
C ARG A 372 -17.50 16.90 -23.41
N GLU A 373 -16.37 16.47 -23.96
CA GLU A 373 -16.15 15.10 -24.39
C GLU A 373 -15.70 14.17 -23.26
N CYS A 374 -15.39 14.73 -22.09
CA CYS A 374 -15.06 13.96 -20.90
C CYS A 374 -16.35 13.52 -20.19
N THR A 375 -16.95 12.46 -20.67
CA THR A 375 -18.28 11.97 -20.20
C THR A 375 -18.16 10.71 -19.34
N THR A 376 -19.20 10.45 -18.56
CA THR A 376 -19.35 9.20 -17.77
C THR A 376 -19.41 7.95 -18.62
N ASP A 377 -19.69 8.06 -19.92
CA ASP A 377 -19.71 6.91 -20.85
C ASP A 377 -18.31 6.26 -21.02
N GLN A 378 -17.23 6.96 -20.62
CA GLN A 378 -15.88 6.39 -20.54
C GLN A 378 -15.73 5.38 -19.41
N ILE A 379 -16.64 5.40 -18.41
CA ILE A 379 -16.66 4.46 -17.27
C ILE A 379 -17.55 3.29 -17.67
N LYS A 380 -16.93 2.15 -17.91
CA LYS A 380 -17.63 0.91 -18.29
C LYS A 380 -18.01 0.10 -17.07
#